data_771f1bf5437b41bd99e3f4effa9d856a
#
_entry.id   771f1bf5437b41bd99e3f4effa9d856a
#
_cell.length_a   1.000
_cell.length_b   1.000
_cell.length_c   1.000
_cell.angle_alpha   90.00
_cell.angle_beta   90.00
_cell.angle_gamma   90.00
#
_symmetry.space_group_name_H-M   'P 1'
#
loop_
_entity.id
_entity.type
_entity.pdbx_description
1 polymer ?
#
loop_
_entity_poly.entity_id
_entity_poly.type
_entity_poly.pdbx_seq_one_letter_code
_entity_poly.pdbx_strand_id
1 'polypeptide(L)'
;MKKLIILLFSIFISINSYGGIFKESICFETDGKNIVFLPNETDPYTGKYLCKYNNGQKEKEGKYKDGRLIGKWTIWYNNGQKWYEGNYKNGKLDGKWNWWSKKGQKVRQKSYKNGKLDGKLIEWFQFNGEIKREQNYKNGKLCINQC
;
A
#
# COMPACT_ATOMS: atom_id res chain seq x y z
N MET A 1 -10.04 32.17 -19.85
CA MET A 1 -9.58 31.05 -20.68
C MET A 1 -8.76 30.12 -19.79
N LYS A 2 -9.38 29.02 -19.35
CA LYS A 2 -8.69 28.00 -18.48
C LYS A 2 -7.94 27.03 -19.39
N LYS A 3 -6.60 27.01 -19.29
CA LYS A 3 -5.77 26.04 -20.01
C LYS A 3 -6.02 24.66 -19.43
N LEU A 4 -6.59 23.78 -20.25
CA LEU A 4 -6.76 22.36 -19.97
C LEU A 4 -5.39 21.70 -20.13
N ILE A 5 -4.73 21.34 -19.04
CA ILE A 5 -3.50 20.55 -19.08
C ILE A 5 -3.94 19.09 -19.24
N ILE A 6 -3.83 18.61 -20.47
CA ILE A 6 -3.99 17.18 -20.78
C ILE A 6 -2.65 16.51 -20.41
N LEU A 7 -2.62 15.86 -19.24
CA LEU A 7 -1.56 14.94 -18.89
C LEU A 7 -1.72 13.67 -19.72
N LEU A 8 -0.87 13.52 -20.72
CA LEU A 8 -0.75 12.30 -21.53
C LEU A 8 -0.16 11.19 -20.63
N PHE A 9 -1.03 10.32 -20.10
CA PHE A 9 -0.60 9.08 -19.46
C PHE A 9 -0.16 8.11 -20.54
N SER A 10 1.14 7.80 -20.59
CA SER A 10 1.69 6.72 -21.39
C SER A 10 1.27 5.38 -20.78
N ILE A 11 0.18 4.81 -21.29
CA ILE A 11 -0.20 3.43 -21.02
C ILE A 11 0.72 2.54 -21.87
N PHE A 12 1.74 1.94 -21.27
CA PHE A 12 2.47 0.86 -21.90
C PHE A 12 1.61 -0.40 -21.88
N ILE A 13 0.84 -0.59 -22.96
CA ILE A 13 0.15 -1.86 -23.24
C ILE A 13 1.10 -2.66 -24.09
N SER A 14 1.83 -3.61 -23.54
CA SER A 14 2.49 -4.65 -24.32
C SER A 14 1.47 -5.73 -24.64
N ILE A 15 1.00 -5.73 -25.88
CA ILE A 15 0.09 -6.75 -26.41
C ILE A 15 0.92 -7.97 -26.80
N ASN A 16 0.92 -9.02 -25.98
CA ASN A 16 1.32 -10.34 -26.38
C ASN A 16 0.07 -11.18 -26.63
N SER A 17 -0.25 -11.37 -27.91
CA SER A 17 -1.33 -12.24 -28.37
C SER A 17 -0.92 -13.71 -28.25
N TYR A 18 -1.40 -14.40 -27.22
CA TYR A 18 -1.76 -15.82 -27.26
C TYR A 18 -2.69 -16.13 -26.07
N GLY A 19 -3.88 -16.56 -26.38
CA GLY A 19 -4.98 -17.12 -25.62
C GLY A 19 -4.85 -17.33 -24.10
N GLY A 20 -5.22 -16.34 -23.33
CA GLY A 20 -5.43 -16.41 -21.90
C GLY A 20 -5.56 -15.00 -21.37
N ILE A 21 -6.75 -14.62 -20.87
CA ILE A 21 -6.96 -13.29 -20.27
C ILE A 21 -6.21 -13.26 -18.94
N PHE A 22 -4.88 -13.14 -19.00
CA PHE A 22 -4.11 -12.62 -17.88
C PHE A 22 -4.32 -11.12 -17.91
N LYS A 23 -5.23 -10.62 -17.08
CA LYS A 23 -5.36 -9.20 -16.82
C LYS A 23 -4.02 -8.74 -16.25
N GLU A 24 -3.19 -8.13 -17.12
CA GLU A 24 -1.87 -7.61 -16.74
C GLU A 24 -2.03 -6.70 -15.53
N SER A 25 -1.03 -6.74 -14.67
CA SER A 25 -0.94 -5.90 -13.50
C SER A 25 -1.04 -4.42 -13.88
N ILE A 26 -2.10 -3.75 -13.41
CA ILE A 26 -2.37 -2.35 -13.73
C ILE A 26 -1.71 -1.48 -12.68
N CYS A 27 -0.90 -0.52 -13.12
CA CYS A 27 -0.37 0.55 -12.30
C CYS A 27 -1.07 1.86 -12.68
N PHE A 28 -1.68 2.52 -11.72
CA PHE A 28 -2.30 3.83 -11.88
C PHE A 28 -2.08 4.66 -10.61
N GLU A 29 -2.01 5.97 -10.77
CA GLU A 29 -1.98 6.87 -9.62
C GLU A 29 -3.40 7.08 -9.11
N THR A 30 -3.55 7.06 -7.78
CA THR A 30 -4.80 7.38 -7.13
C THR A 30 -4.70 8.78 -6.53
N ASP A 31 -5.70 9.59 -6.77
CA ASP A 31 -5.81 10.97 -6.24
C ASP A 31 -6.19 11.01 -4.74
N GLY A 32 -6.05 9.90 -4.04
CA GLY A 32 -6.43 9.76 -2.64
C GLY A 32 -7.93 9.59 -2.39
N LYS A 33 -8.72 9.41 -3.44
CA LYS A 33 -10.15 9.07 -3.30
C LYS A 33 -10.34 7.68 -2.71
N ASN A 34 -11.40 7.51 -1.96
CA ASN A 34 -11.71 6.24 -1.29
C ASN A 34 -12.08 5.10 -2.25
N ILE A 35 -12.46 5.40 -3.49
CA ILE A 35 -12.90 4.42 -4.51
C ILE A 35 -12.11 4.66 -5.79
N VAL A 36 -11.54 3.60 -6.34
CA VAL A 36 -10.70 3.64 -7.55
C VAL A 36 -11.49 3.11 -8.75
N PHE A 37 -11.42 3.86 -9.85
CA PHE A 37 -11.93 3.50 -11.17
C PHE A 37 -10.75 3.45 -12.14
N LEU A 38 -10.83 2.61 -13.16
CA LEU A 38 -9.91 2.69 -14.29
C LEU A 38 -10.35 3.82 -15.23
N PRO A 39 -9.42 4.38 -16.03
CA PRO A 39 -9.78 5.36 -17.06
C PRO A 39 -10.88 4.81 -17.98
N ASN A 40 -11.91 5.62 -18.22
CA ASN A 40 -13.07 5.30 -19.06
C ASN A 40 -13.97 4.16 -18.57
N GLU A 41 -13.78 3.69 -17.34
CA GLU A 41 -14.67 2.72 -16.71
C GLU A 41 -15.66 3.41 -15.77
N THR A 42 -16.90 2.94 -15.78
CA THR A 42 -17.96 3.41 -14.88
C THR A 42 -18.02 2.61 -13.58
N ASP A 43 -17.54 1.37 -13.63
CA ASP A 43 -17.54 0.48 -12.48
C ASP A 43 -16.25 0.60 -11.67
N PRO A 44 -16.33 0.52 -10.33
CA PRO A 44 -15.17 0.54 -9.47
C PRO A 44 -14.23 -0.64 -9.74
N TYR A 45 -12.93 -0.38 -9.75
CA TYR A 45 -11.93 -1.39 -10.09
C TYR A 45 -11.92 -2.57 -9.11
N THR A 46 -11.95 -3.77 -9.66
CA THR A 46 -11.73 -5.03 -8.93
C THR A 46 -10.64 -5.83 -9.63
N GLY A 47 -9.52 -6.08 -8.92
CA GLY A 47 -8.40 -6.80 -9.52
C GLY A 47 -7.10 -6.68 -8.74
N LYS A 48 -6.04 -7.27 -9.32
CA LYS A 48 -4.67 -7.15 -8.83
C LYS A 48 -4.08 -5.80 -9.22
N TYR A 49 -3.30 -5.23 -8.33
CA TYR A 49 -2.55 -4.00 -8.55
C TYR A 49 -1.06 -4.28 -8.41
N LEU A 50 -0.29 -3.93 -9.42
CA LEU A 50 1.16 -4.07 -9.40
C LEU A 50 1.80 -2.90 -10.14
N CYS A 51 2.59 -2.10 -9.44
CA CYS A 51 3.50 -1.11 -10.04
C CYS A 51 4.94 -1.61 -9.97
N LYS A 52 5.72 -1.19 -10.94
CA LYS A 52 7.16 -1.42 -11.01
C LYS A 52 7.91 -0.11 -11.16
N TYR A 53 9.10 -0.06 -10.59
CA TYR A 53 10.08 0.99 -10.88
C TYR A 53 10.61 0.86 -12.31
N ASN A 54 11.26 1.91 -12.81
CA ASN A 54 11.90 1.91 -14.14
C ASN A 54 12.99 0.82 -14.30
N ASN A 55 13.57 0.34 -13.19
CA ASN A 55 14.51 -0.79 -13.17
C ASN A 55 13.85 -2.17 -13.20
N GLY A 56 12.51 -2.24 -13.35
CA GLY A 56 11.73 -3.47 -13.42
C GLY A 56 11.37 -4.11 -12.07
N GLN A 57 11.93 -3.62 -10.96
CA GLN A 57 11.61 -4.12 -9.63
C GLN A 57 10.21 -3.68 -9.20
N LYS A 58 9.56 -4.50 -8.35
CA LYS A 58 8.27 -4.14 -7.76
C LYS A 58 8.39 -2.85 -6.96
N GLU A 59 7.40 -1.97 -7.12
CA GLU A 59 7.20 -0.77 -6.31
C GLU A 59 6.03 -0.95 -5.34
N LYS A 60 4.87 -1.36 -5.86
CA LYS A 60 3.64 -1.52 -5.08
C LYS A 60 2.90 -2.77 -5.55
N GLU A 61 2.33 -3.53 -4.62
CA GLU A 61 1.49 -4.69 -4.92
C GLU A 61 0.34 -4.82 -3.94
N GLY A 62 -0.83 -5.17 -4.45
CA GLY A 62 -2.01 -5.40 -3.64
C GLY A 62 -3.22 -5.84 -4.45
N LYS A 63 -4.39 -5.66 -3.86
CA LYS A 63 -5.67 -5.99 -4.50
C LYS A 63 -6.71 -4.93 -4.19
N TYR A 64 -7.56 -4.68 -5.17
CA TYR A 64 -8.78 -3.89 -5.03
C TYR A 64 -10.00 -4.79 -5.19
N LYS A 65 -11.05 -4.47 -4.47
CA LYS A 65 -12.40 -4.97 -4.67
C LYS A 65 -13.36 -3.80 -4.58
N ASP A 66 -14.18 -3.63 -5.62
CA ASP A 66 -15.14 -2.53 -5.73
C ASP A 66 -14.48 -1.16 -5.42
N GLY A 67 -13.31 -0.92 -6.08
CA GLY A 67 -12.51 0.30 -5.94
C GLY A 67 -11.80 0.48 -4.59
N ARG A 68 -11.87 -0.48 -3.67
CA ARG A 68 -11.27 -0.40 -2.33
C ARG A 68 -10.15 -1.40 -2.14
N LEU A 69 -9.09 -0.97 -1.44
CA LEU A 69 -8.00 -1.86 -1.05
C LEU A 69 -8.50 -2.98 -0.13
N ILE A 70 -8.08 -4.21 -0.44
CA ILE A 70 -8.35 -5.40 0.36
C ILE A 70 -7.11 -6.29 0.51
N GLY A 71 -7.04 -7.02 1.62
CA GLY A 71 -5.97 -7.98 1.86
C GLY A 71 -4.60 -7.33 1.96
N LYS A 72 -3.58 -8.12 1.64
CA LYS A 72 -2.19 -7.70 1.77
C LYS A 72 -1.83 -6.59 0.79
N TRP A 73 -1.15 -5.56 1.30
CA TRP A 73 -0.55 -4.46 0.56
C TRP A 73 0.92 -4.38 0.91
N THR A 74 1.78 -4.30 -0.11
CA THR A 74 3.22 -4.21 0.08
C THR A 74 3.81 -3.13 -0.82
N ILE A 75 4.71 -2.32 -0.28
CA ILE A 75 5.53 -1.36 -1.04
C ILE A 75 7.01 -1.68 -0.80
N TRP A 76 7.80 -1.51 -1.85
CA TRP A 76 9.24 -1.75 -1.85
C TRP A 76 10.00 -0.46 -2.12
N TYR A 77 11.24 -0.42 -1.70
CA TYR A 77 12.24 0.53 -2.19
C TYR A 77 12.71 0.13 -3.59
N ASN A 78 13.32 1.06 -4.31
CA ASN A 78 13.90 0.83 -5.64
C ASN A 78 15.10 -0.14 -5.66
N ASN A 79 15.63 -0.53 -4.48
CA ASN A 79 16.65 -1.57 -4.32
C ASN A 79 16.06 -2.97 -4.07
N GLY A 80 14.72 -3.13 -4.19
CA GLY A 80 14.02 -4.40 -4.01
C GLY A 80 13.71 -4.79 -2.57
N GLN A 81 14.22 -4.07 -1.57
CA GLN A 81 13.88 -4.28 -0.17
C GLN A 81 12.46 -3.78 0.12
N LYS A 82 11.72 -4.49 0.97
CA LYS A 82 10.43 -3.99 1.43
C LYS A 82 10.61 -2.66 2.16
N TRP A 83 9.71 -1.72 1.88
CA TRP A 83 9.57 -0.48 2.64
C TRP A 83 8.52 -0.66 3.73
N TYR A 84 7.30 -1.05 3.35
CA TYR A 84 6.28 -1.41 4.33
C TYR A 84 5.27 -2.42 3.77
N GLU A 85 4.63 -3.16 4.68
CA GLU A 85 3.52 -4.04 4.35
C GLU A 85 2.51 -4.13 5.49
N GLY A 86 1.28 -4.43 5.12
CA GLY A 86 0.18 -4.67 6.04
C GLY A 86 -1.05 -5.15 5.31
N ASN A 87 -2.20 -5.11 5.97
CA ASN A 87 -3.46 -5.53 5.39
C ASN A 87 -4.47 -4.38 5.39
N TYR A 88 -5.29 -4.38 4.35
CA TYR A 88 -6.50 -3.57 4.26
C TYR A 88 -7.74 -4.43 4.38
N LYS A 89 -8.76 -3.90 5.04
CA LYS A 89 -10.12 -4.44 5.08
C LYS A 89 -11.09 -3.34 4.69
N ASN A 90 -11.76 -3.51 3.54
CA ASN A 90 -12.69 -2.52 2.99
C ASN A 90 -12.09 -1.09 2.92
N GLY A 91 -10.88 -0.96 2.36
CA GLY A 91 -10.16 0.30 2.20
C GLY A 91 -9.55 0.88 3.47
N LYS A 92 -9.67 0.22 4.62
CA LYS A 92 -9.13 0.68 5.90
C LYS A 92 -7.96 -0.20 6.35
N LEU A 93 -6.96 0.42 7.00
CA LEU A 93 -5.86 -0.30 7.63
C LEU A 93 -6.41 -1.28 8.67
N ASP A 94 -5.94 -2.55 8.63
CA ASP A 94 -6.37 -3.60 9.56
C ASP A 94 -5.20 -4.54 9.88
N GLY A 95 -5.08 -4.96 11.15
CA GLY A 95 -4.00 -5.82 11.61
C GLY A 95 -2.66 -5.11 11.74
N LYS A 96 -1.58 -5.90 11.70
CA LYS A 96 -0.20 -5.42 11.87
C LYS A 96 0.34 -4.84 10.58
N TRP A 97 0.92 -3.64 10.69
CA TRP A 97 1.67 -2.95 9.67
C TRP A 97 3.13 -2.85 10.06
N ASN A 98 4.04 -3.23 9.18
CA ASN A 98 5.47 -3.29 9.42
C ASN A 98 6.20 -2.38 8.45
N TRP A 99 7.25 -1.71 8.93
CA TRP A 99 8.14 -0.85 8.14
C TRP A 99 9.57 -1.32 8.28
N TRP A 100 10.31 -1.23 7.20
CA TRP A 100 11.74 -1.57 7.13
C TRP A 100 12.55 -0.42 6.57
N SER A 101 13.82 -0.36 6.94
CA SER A 101 14.81 0.53 6.34
C SER A 101 15.21 0.02 4.94
N LYS A 102 15.92 0.87 4.15
CA LYS A 102 16.52 0.45 2.87
C LYS A 102 17.53 -0.70 3.01
N LYS A 103 18.04 -0.96 4.22
CA LYS A 103 18.92 -2.10 4.54
C LYS A 103 18.15 -3.37 4.94
N GLY A 104 16.81 -3.35 4.89
CA GLY A 104 15.95 -4.48 5.24
C GLY A 104 15.73 -4.70 6.74
N GLN A 105 16.21 -3.79 7.59
CA GLN A 105 16.00 -3.87 9.04
C GLN A 105 14.61 -3.36 9.40
N LYS A 106 13.89 -4.07 10.26
CA LYS A 106 12.60 -3.63 10.77
C LYS A 106 12.78 -2.41 11.67
N VAL A 107 12.05 -1.34 11.38
CA VAL A 107 12.18 -0.06 12.10
C VAL A 107 10.92 0.34 12.82
N ARG A 108 9.75 -0.18 12.39
CA ARG A 108 8.48 0.15 13.04
C ARG A 108 7.45 -0.96 12.81
N GLN A 109 6.58 -1.14 13.80
CA GLN A 109 5.34 -1.91 13.70
C GLN A 109 4.21 -1.12 14.33
N LYS A 110 3.04 -1.12 13.68
CA LYS A 110 1.80 -0.55 14.22
C LYS A 110 0.67 -1.54 14.05
N SER A 111 -0.23 -1.60 15.03
CA SER A 111 -1.46 -2.39 14.93
C SER A 111 -2.65 -1.48 14.68
N TYR A 112 -3.49 -1.86 13.71
CA TYR A 112 -4.68 -1.11 13.31
C TYR A 112 -5.92 -1.98 13.38
N LYS A 113 -7.05 -1.33 13.66
CA LYS A 113 -8.39 -1.91 13.54
C LYS A 113 -9.31 -0.86 12.93
N ASN A 114 -9.92 -1.20 11.78
CA ASN A 114 -10.81 -0.29 11.06
C ASN A 114 -10.20 1.10 10.79
N GLY A 115 -8.89 1.17 10.44
CA GLY A 115 -8.16 2.39 10.11
C GLY A 115 -7.63 3.19 11.31
N LYS A 116 -7.96 2.80 12.55
CA LYS A 116 -7.47 3.44 13.78
C LYS A 116 -6.37 2.61 14.42
N LEU A 117 -5.37 3.26 15.06
CA LEU A 117 -4.40 2.56 15.91
C LEU A 117 -5.14 1.79 17.00
N ASP A 118 -4.93 0.46 17.07
CA ASP A 118 -5.53 -0.42 18.07
C ASP A 118 -4.55 -1.57 18.33
N GLY A 119 -3.94 -1.59 19.50
CA GLY A 119 -2.85 -2.47 19.89
C GLY A 119 -1.49 -1.77 19.90
N LYS A 120 -0.42 -2.54 19.71
CA LYS A 120 0.95 -2.07 19.89
C LYS A 120 1.45 -1.19 18.74
N LEU A 121 2.19 -0.14 19.11
CA LEU A 121 3.13 0.59 18.26
C LEU A 121 4.52 0.31 18.82
N ILE A 122 5.42 -0.22 18.00
CA ILE A 122 6.81 -0.50 18.37
C ILE A 122 7.73 0.17 17.34
N GLU A 123 8.76 0.84 17.82
CA GLU A 123 9.84 1.38 17.00
C GLU A 123 11.18 0.83 17.48
N TRP A 124 12.06 0.52 16.54
CA TRP A 124 13.41 -0.01 16.81
C TRP A 124 14.48 0.97 16.35
N PHE A 125 15.61 0.96 17.04
CA PHE A 125 16.82 1.60 16.54
C PHE A 125 17.39 0.82 15.35
N GLN A 126 17.77 1.55 14.29
CA GLN A 126 18.27 0.94 13.06
C GLN A 126 19.68 0.34 13.18
N PHE A 127 20.46 0.76 14.19
CA PHE A 127 21.85 0.35 14.32
C PHE A 127 22.03 -0.92 15.14
N ASN A 128 21.17 -1.22 16.12
CA ASN A 128 21.29 -2.39 17.00
C ASN A 128 20.02 -3.24 17.10
N GLY A 129 18.89 -2.81 16.52
CA GLY A 129 17.62 -3.53 16.55
C GLY A 129 16.93 -3.52 17.93
N GLU A 130 17.42 -2.75 18.90
CA GLU A 130 16.77 -2.62 20.20
C GLU A 130 15.49 -1.78 20.10
N ILE A 131 14.55 -2.00 21.03
CA ILE A 131 13.32 -1.24 21.09
C ILE A 131 13.64 0.19 21.53
N LYS A 132 13.32 1.14 20.63
CA LYS A 132 13.39 2.56 20.89
C LYS A 132 12.16 3.06 21.65
N ARG A 133 10.99 2.52 21.31
CA ARG A 133 9.69 2.91 21.88
C ARG A 133 8.67 1.79 21.72
N GLU A 134 7.91 1.53 22.77
CA GLU A 134 6.72 0.69 22.74
C GLU A 134 5.56 1.41 23.41
N GLN A 135 4.41 1.43 22.77
CA GLN A 135 3.19 2.07 23.23
C GLN A 135 1.98 1.23 22.85
N ASN A 136 0.93 1.30 23.66
CA ASN A 136 -0.34 0.67 23.37
C ASN A 136 -1.40 1.72 23.00
N TYR A 137 -2.24 1.38 22.04
CA TYR A 137 -3.32 2.24 21.57
C TYR A 137 -4.66 1.49 21.60
N LYS A 138 -5.74 2.20 21.85
CA LYS A 138 -7.11 1.73 21.75
C LYS A 138 -7.97 2.74 21.01
N ASN A 139 -8.58 2.33 19.89
CA ASN A 139 -9.43 3.20 19.06
C ASN A 139 -8.76 4.54 18.69
N GLY A 140 -7.45 4.52 18.41
CA GLY A 140 -6.64 5.69 18.04
C GLY A 140 -6.11 6.52 19.21
N LYS A 141 -6.47 6.20 20.46
CA LYS A 141 -6.00 6.92 21.66
C LYS A 141 -4.86 6.15 22.33
N LEU A 142 -3.83 6.87 22.81
CA LEU A 142 -2.74 6.29 23.59
C LEU A 142 -3.27 5.78 24.93
N CYS A 143 -2.91 4.54 25.31
CA CYS A 143 -3.20 3.99 26.62
C CYS A 143 -2.10 4.37 27.60
N ILE A 144 -2.45 5.13 28.65
CA ILE A 144 -1.48 5.63 29.62
C ILE A 144 -1.36 4.67 30.81
N ASN A 145 -2.44 4.03 31.27
CA ASN A 145 -2.42 3.17 32.46
C ASN A 145 -3.08 1.78 32.29
N GLN A 146 -4.01 1.60 31.40
CA GLN A 146 -4.58 0.32 30.95
C GLN A 146 -5.48 0.55 29.73
N CYS A 147 -5.51 -0.42 28.80
CA CYS A 147 -6.49 -0.43 27.73
C CYS A 147 -7.66 -1.35 28.06
#